data_d99e4a85309708c2590e60f2f9dd87af
#
_entry.id   d99e4a85309708c2590e60f2f9dd87af
#
_cell.length_a   1.000
_cell.length_b   1.000
_cell.length_c   1.000
_cell.angle_alpha   90.00
_cell.angle_beta   90.00
_cell.angle_gamma   90.00
#
_symmetry.space_group_name_H-M   'P 1'
#
loop_
_entity.id
_entity.type
_entity.pdbx_description
1 polymer ?
#
loop_
_entity_poly.entity_id
_entity_poly.type
_entity_poly.pdbx_seq_one_letter_code
_entity_poly.pdbx_strand_id
1 'polypeptide(L)'
;MTEPPLLLDTDIVSLMGRTRPPPGLRSWLLRVGVHRLNISYPVITELMRGAHLKQRNDPERGSRIMAWVNQILMTEFPMPEMNSEVAYVYAQMTSEPFLREMWTVQRGERATRMGHDLMIAAVAITHGMPIVTGNVRDYLKIHQFFPLPGVYQPMESQWHVPAETDFFLPRLDEVEDCHDNELLPTL
;
A
#
# COMPACT_ATOMS: atom_id res chain seq x y z
N MET A 1 4.71 -24.12 -8.07
CA MET A 1 3.71 -23.44 -7.20
C MET A 1 3.99 -21.95 -7.32
N THR A 2 3.02 -21.16 -7.76
CA THR A 2 3.18 -19.70 -7.82
C THR A 2 3.18 -19.15 -6.41
N GLU A 3 4.18 -18.36 -6.07
CA GLU A 3 4.24 -17.69 -4.77
C GLU A 3 3.04 -16.74 -4.58
N PRO A 4 2.45 -16.66 -3.39
CA PRO A 4 1.22 -15.92 -3.17
C PRO A 4 1.41 -14.40 -3.33
N PRO A 5 0.35 -13.68 -3.77
CA PRO A 5 0.40 -12.24 -3.98
C PRO A 5 0.46 -11.46 -2.66
N LEU A 6 1.01 -10.24 -2.74
CA LEU A 6 1.09 -9.26 -1.65
C LEU A 6 0.42 -7.97 -2.08
N LEU A 7 -0.21 -7.25 -1.16
CA LEU A 7 -0.84 -5.95 -1.40
C LEU A 7 0.03 -4.84 -0.81
N LEU A 8 0.48 -3.91 -1.66
CA LEU A 8 1.26 -2.76 -1.22
C LEU A 8 0.33 -1.65 -0.69
N ASP A 9 0.69 -1.13 0.48
CA ASP A 9 0.07 0.08 1.01
C ASP A 9 0.65 1.34 0.36
N THR A 10 -0.08 2.45 0.44
CA THR A 10 0.27 3.75 -0.14
C THR A 10 1.63 4.25 0.34
N ASP A 11 1.98 4.02 1.60
CA ASP A 11 3.25 4.48 2.16
C ASP A 11 4.45 3.77 1.50
N ILE A 12 4.36 2.45 1.29
CA ILE A 12 5.41 1.66 0.61
C ILE A 12 5.57 2.12 -0.85
N VAL A 13 4.44 2.29 -1.57
CA VAL A 13 4.48 2.78 -2.95
C VAL A 13 5.07 4.20 -2.99
N SER A 14 4.69 5.08 -2.06
CA SER A 14 5.24 6.43 -1.96
C SER A 14 6.75 6.43 -1.64
N LEU A 15 7.22 5.50 -0.78
CA LEU A 15 8.64 5.35 -0.48
C LEU A 15 9.43 4.85 -1.71
N MET A 16 8.86 3.93 -2.48
CA MET A 16 9.46 3.43 -3.72
C MET A 16 9.74 4.56 -4.71
N GLY A 17 8.82 5.53 -4.83
CA GLY A 17 8.92 6.67 -5.76
C GLY A 17 9.89 7.76 -5.33
N ARG A 18 10.42 7.75 -4.11
CA ARG A 18 11.34 8.81 -3.66
C ARG A 18 12.68 8.73 -4.39
N THR A 19 13.29 9.90 -4.63
CA THR A 19 14.67 10.01 -5.15
C THR A 19 15.70 9.38 -4.21
N ARG A 20 15.38 9.30 -2.92
CA ARG A 20 16.18 8.63 -1.88
C ARG A 20 15.24 7.75 -1.05
N PRO A 21 14.91 6.55 -1.54
CA PRO A 21 14.12 5.58 -0.78
C PRO A 21 14.93 5.04 0.39
N PRO A 22 14.28 4.38 1.37
CA PRO A 22 15.01 3.60 2.37
C PRO A 22 15.97 2.63 1.71
N PRO A 23 17.21 2.48 2.24
CA PRO A 23 18.20 1.56 1.68
C PRO A 23 17.62 0.15 1.53
N GLY A 24 17.90 -0.50 0.43
CA GLY A 24 17.45 -1.86 0.12
C GLY A 24 15.98 -2.01 -0.28
N LEU A 25 15.10 -1.01 -0.06
CA LEU A 25 13.65 -1.17 -0.32
C LEU A 25 13.36 -1.49 -1.79
N ARG A 26 13.97 -0.78 -2.73
CA ARG A 26 13.73 -1.03 -4.17
C ARG A 26 14.23 -2.41 -4.58
N SER A 27 15.43 -2.76 -4.15
CA SER A 27 16.02 -4.09 -4.40
C SER A 27 15.18 -5.20 -3.77
N TRP A 28 14.60 -4.95 -2.58
CA TRP A 28 13.67 -5.87 -1.94
C TRP A 28 12.40 -6.08 -2.79
N LEU A 29 11.77 -5.00 -3.25
CA LEU A 29 10.58 -5.08 -4.12
C LEU A 29 10.87 -5.86 -5.42
N LEU A 30 12.03 -5.61 -6.05
CA LEU A 30 12.45 -6.33 -7.25
C LEU A 30 12.69 -7.82 -6.97
N ARG A 31 13.31 -8.15 -5.83
CA ARG A 31 13.58 -9.55 -5.44
C ARG A 31 12.32 -10.31 -5.08
N VAL A 32 11.33 -9.66 -4.45
CA VAL A 32 9.98 -10.23 -4.22
C VAL A 32 9.29 -10.51 -5.56
N GLY A 33 9.54 -9.70 -6.57
CA GLY A 33 9.00 -9.82 -7.91
C GLY A 33 7.75 -8.99 -8.14
N VAL A 34 7.81 -8.09 -9.13
CA VAL A 34 6.75 -7.12 -9.45
C VAL A 34 5.39 -7.81 -9.67
N HIS A 35 5.39 -9.00 -10.29
CA HIS A 35 4.18 -9.78 -10.57
C HIS A 35 3.43 -10.26 -9.32
N ARG A 36 4.09 -10.28 -8.15
CA ARG A 36 3.47 -10.62 -6.86
C ARG A 36 2.97 -9.40 -6.10
N LEU A 37 3.48 -8.21 -6.44
CA LEU A 37 3.21 -6.97 -5.74
C LEU A 37 1.99 -6.29 -6.36
N ASN A 38 0.88 -6.34 -5.66
CA ASN A 38 -0.37 -5.76 -6.11
C ASN A 38 -0.52 -4.33 -5.60
N ILE A 39 -1.03 -3.44 -6.46
CA ILE A 39 -1.38 -2.06 -6.10
C ILE A 39 -2.88 -1.89 -6.30
N SER A 40 -3.60 -1.56 -5.22
CA SER A 40 -5.06 -1.44 -5.29
C SER A 40 -5.53 -0.04 -5.71
N TYR A 41 -6.79 0.02 -6.16
CA TYR A 41 -7.45 1.27 -6.56
C TYR A 41 -7.35 2.38 -5.49
N PRO A 42 -7.61 2.14 -4.18
CA PRO A 42 -7.47 3.19 -3.16
C PRO A 42 -6.06 3.76 -3.07
N VAL A 43 -5.01 2.95 -3.27
CA VAL A 43 -3.61 3.42 -3.30
C VAL A 43 -3.41 4.41 -4.46
N ILE A 44 -3.83 4.04 -5.66
CA ILE A 44 -3.72 4.93 -6.84
C ILE A 44 -4.52 6.21 -6.62
N THR A 45 -5.73 6.11 -6.09
CA THR A 45 -6.59 7.27 -5.80
C THR A 45 -5.93 8.22 -4.81
N GLU A 46 -5.29 7.70 -3.77
CA GLU A 46 -4.59 8.51 -2.76
C GLU A 46 -3.37 9.22 -3.36
N LEU A 47 -2.57 8.52 -4.15
CA LEU A 47 -1.41 9.10 -4.84
C LEU A 47 -1.82 10.21 -5.82
N MET A 48 -2.83 9.98 -6.66
CA MET A 48 -3.37 10.98 -7.59
C MET A 48 -3.93 12.19 -6.85
N ARG A 49 -4.70 11.96 -5.77
CA ARG A 49 -5.21 13.03 -4.92
C ARG A 49 -4.06 13.85 -4.32
N GLY A 50 -3.03 13.20 -3.82
CA GLY A 50 -1.82 13.85 -3.30
C GLY A 50 -1.15 14.73 -4.36
N ALA A 51 -1.03 14.24 -5.60
CA ALA A 51 -0.49 14.98 -6.74
C ALA A 51 -1.33 16.24 -7.05
N HIS A 52 -2.66 16.11 -7.13
CA HIS A 52 -3.57 17.24 -7.37
C HIS A 52 -3.52 18.29 -6.25
N LEU A 53 -3.47 17.87 -4.99
CA LEU A 53 -3.33 18.79 -3.86
C LEU A 53 -1.99 19.52 -3.89
N LYS A 54 -0.91 18.81 -4.26
CA LYS A 54 0.41 19.42 -4.39
C LYS A 54 0.46 20.40 -5.55
N GLN A 55 -0.19 20.09 -6.66
CA GLN A 55 -0.24 20.94 -7.86
C GLN A 55 -0.84 22.34 -7.58
N ARG A 56 -1.74 22.48 -6.60
CA ARG A 56 -2.34 23.77 -6.21
C ARG A 56 -1.31 24.74 -5.65
N ASN A 57 -0.27 24.25 -4.96
CA ASN A 57 0.74 25.07 -4.29
C ASN A 57 2.11 25.02 -4.99
N ASP A 58 2.36 23.97 -5.76
CA ASP A 58 3.60 23.69 -6.47
C ASP A 58 3.24 22.90 -7.74
N PRO A 59 2.87 23.62 -8.83
CA PRO A 59 2.38 22.99 -10.06
C PRO A 59 3.39 22.02 -10.69
N GLU A 60 4.67 22.39 -10.67
CA GLU A 60 5.73 21.57 -11.27
C GLU A 60 5.91 20.23 -10.51
N ARG A 61 5.99 20.32 -9.18
CA ARG A 61 6.12 19.10 -8.35
C ARG A 61 4.86 18.24 -8.42
N GLY A 62 3.67 18.85 -8.43
CA GLY A 62 2.41 18.11 -8.59
C GLY A 62 2.36 17.36 -9.93
N SER A 63 2.79 18.01 -11.02
CA SER A 63 2.86 17.40 -12.34
C SER A 63 3.87 16.25 -12.41
N ARG A 64 5.03 16.38 -11.74
CA ARG A 64 6.01 15.28 -11.65
C ARG A 64 5.43 14.07 -10.91
N ILE A 65 4.75 14.29 -9.77
CA ILE A 65 4.10 13.21 -9.03
C ILE A 65 3.04 12.53 -9.91
N MET A 66 2.22 13.29 -10.63
CA MET A 66 1.21 12.72 -11.52
C MET A 66 1.84 11.90 -12.67
N ALA A 67 2.91 12.40 -13.27
CA ALA A 67 3.65 11.66 -14.29
C ALA A 67 4.20 10.33 -13.76
N TRP A 68 4.74 10.34 -12.54
CA TRP A 68 5.21 9.15 -11.86
C TRP A 68 4.07 8.14 -11.57
N VAL A 69 2.91 8.60 -11.09
CA VAL A 69 1.74 7.73 -10.89
C VAL A 69 1.31 7.10 -12.22
N ASN A 70 1.31 7.86 -13.32
CA ASN A 70 1.02 7.31 -14.64
C ASN A 70 2.06 6.27 -15.08
N GLN A 71 3.34 6.43 -14.73
CA GLN A 71 4.35 5.39 -14.98
C GLN A 71 4.07 4.12 -14.17
N ILE A 72 3.64 4.22 -12.90
CA ILE A 72 3.20 3.05 -12.11
C ILE A 72 2.06 2.31 -12.83
N LEU A 73 1.07 3.03 -13.36
CA LEU A 73 -0.04 2.44 -14.09
C LEU A 73 0.37 1.76 -15.41
N MET A 74 1.53 2.13 -15.97
CA MET A 74 2.11 1.49 -17.16
C MET A 74 3.02 0.30 -16.83
N THR A 75 3.34 0.08 -15.55
CA THR A 75 4.08 -1.10 -15.11
C THR A 75 3.16 -2.31 -14.97
N GLU A 76 3.76 -3.49 -14.90
CA GLU A 76 3.03 -4.77 -14.80
C GLU A 76 2.59 -5.10 -13.36
N PHE A 77 2.41 -4.11 -12.49
CA PHE A 77 1.82 -4.35 -11.18
C PHE A 77 0.39 -4.84 -11.32
N PRO A 78 0.05 -6.05 -10.81
CA PRO A 78 -1.33 -6.51 -10.82
C PRO A 78 -2.21 -5.59 -9.96
N MET A 79 -3.44 -5.37 -10.42
CA MET A 79 -4.44 -4.60 -9.69
C MET A 79 -5.61 -5.52 -9.31
N PRO A 80 -5.87 -5.75 -8.00
CA PRO A 80 -7.01 -6.52 -7.56
C PRO A 80 -8.32 -5.85 -7.98
N GLU A 81 -9.30 -6.66 -8.36
CA GLU A 81 -10.60 -6.18 -8.79
C GLU A 81 -11.38 -5.53 -7.63
N MET A 82 -11.99 -4.38 -7.89
CA MET A 82 -12.93 -3.72 -6.99
C MET A 82 -14.35 -4.23 -7.26
N ASN A 83 -14.67 -5.37 -6.67
CA ASN A 83 -15.96 -6.04 -6.87
C ASN A 83 -16.96 -5.78 -5.73
N SER A 84 -18.14 -6.41 -5.80
CA SER A 84 -19.19 -6.26 -4.78
C SER A 84 -18.78 -6.80 -3.41
N GLU A 85 -17.88 -7.78 -3.33
CA GLU A 85 -17.40 -8.35 -2.07
C GLU A 85 -16.52 -7.34 -1.33
N VAL A 86 -15.62 -6.65 -2.05
CA VAL A 86 -14.84 -5.53 -1.49
C VAL A 86 -15.76 -4.44 -0.96
N ALA A 87 -16.81 -4.08 -1.71
CA ALA A 87 -17.78 -3.07 -1.27
C ALA A 87 -18.53 -3.50 -0.01
N TYR A 88 -18.91 -4.78 0.10
CA TYR A 88 -19.57 -5.34 1.27
C TYR A 88 -18.68 -5.27 2.52
N VAL A 89 -17.44 -5.76 2.43
CA VAL A 89 -16.48 -5.72 3.54
C VAL A 89 -16.19 -4.28 3.96
N TYR A 90 -15.97 -3.38 3.01
CA TYR A 90 -15.72 -1.96 3.30
C TYR A 90 -16.92 -1.30 3.99
N ALA A 91 -18.16 -1.60 3.55
CA ALA A 91 -19.37 -1.08 4.19
C ALA A 91 -19.49 -1.56 5.64
N GLN A 92 -19.15 -2.82 5.93
CA GLN A 92 -19.09 -3.34 7.31
C GLN A 92 -18.05 -2.60 8.15
N MET A 93 -16.83 -2.40 7.63
CA MET A 93 -15.76 -1.68 8.32
C MET A 93 -16.14 -0.24 8.66
N THR A 94 -16.77 0.48 7.71
CA THR A 94 -17.21 1.86 7.93
C THR A 94 -18.41 1.98 8.85
N SER A 95 -19.17 0.91 9.08
CA SER A 95 -20.24 0.87 10.09
C SER A 95 -19.75 0.48 11.49
N GLU A 96 -18.49 0.01 11.63
CA GLU A 96 -17.91 -0.33 12.94
C GLU A 96 -17.53 0.94 13.73
N PRO A 97 -18.16 1.18 14.91
CA PRO A 97 -17.93 2.40 15.67
C PRO A 97 -16.48 2.63 16.09
N PHE A 98 -15.73 1.56 16.39
CA PHE A 98 -14.34 1.65 16.82
C PHE A 98 -13.37 2.03 15.68
N LEU A 99 -13.79 1.86 14.42
CA LEU A 99 -13.03 2.26 13.22
C LEU A 99 -13.43 3.63 12.67
N ARG A 100 -14.44 4.29 13.30
CA ARG A 100 -15.00 5.55 12.81
C ARG A 100 -13.96 6.65 12.60
N GLU A 101 -12.97 6.77 13.47
CA GLU A 101 -11.93 7.80 13.36
C GLU A 101 -11.02 7.63 12.15
N MET A 102 -10.98 6.44 11.52
CA MET A 102 -10.15 6.17 10.35
C MET A 102 -10.73 6.75 9.05
N TRP A 103 -12.02 7.07 9.01
CA TRP A 103 -12.67 7.59 7.81
C TRP A 103 -13.50 8.87 8.03
N THR A 104 -13.69 9.30 9.29
CA THR A 104 -14.36 10.56 9.61
C THR A 104 -13.37 11.59 10.13
N VAL A 105 -13.62 12.86 9.78
CA VAL A 105 -12.84 13.99 10.30
C VAL A 105 -13.39 14.37 11.66
N GLN A 106 -12.53 14.44 12.68
CA GLN A 106 -12.92 14.98 13.99
C GLN A 106 -13.01 16.52 13.91
N ARG A 107 -13.94 17.11 14.73
CA ARG A 107 -14.14 18.55 14.80
C ARG A 107 -12.83 19.23 15.21
N GLY A 108 -12.25 20.06 14.31
CA GLY A 108 -10.98 20.75 14.55
C GLY A 108 -9.76 20.17 13.81
N GLU A 109 -9.85 19.02 13.22
CA GLU A 109 -8.78 18.47 12.38
C GLU A 109 -8.80 19.09 10.98
N ARG A 110 -7.60 19.49 10.49
CA ARG A 110 -7.43 20.04 9.13
C ARG A 110 -7.28 18.96 8.05
N ALA A 111 -7.12 17.71 8.44
CA ALA A 111 -6.88 16.61 7.53
C ALA A 111 -8.18 15.88 7.21
N THR A 112 -8.47 15.69 5.93
CA THR A 112 -9.58 14.86 5.47
C THR A 112 -9.10 13.41 5.48
N ARG A 113 -9.63 12.59 6.37
CA ARG A 113 -9.41 11.13 6.35
C ARG A 113 -10.36 10.54 5.33
N MET A 114 -9.86 9.77 4.39
CA MET A 114 -10.69 9.19 3.33
C MET A 114 -10.93 7.69 3.50
N GLY A 115 -10.50 7.12 4.62
CA GLY A 115 -10.67 5.69 4.90
C GLY A 115 -9.95 4.78 3.90
N HIS A 116 -8.86 5.26 3.29
CA HIS A 116 -8.10 4.46 2.33
C HIS A 116 -7.57 3.18 2.97
N ASP A 117 -7.06 3.24 4.21
CA ASP A 117 -6.58 2.07 4.94
C ASP A 117 -7.67 1.01 5.11
N LEU A 118 -8.93 1.45 5.39
CA LEU A 118 -10.08 0.53 5.47
C LEU A 118 -10.40 -0.09 4.11
N MET A 119 -10.28 0.69 3.03
CA MET A 119 -10.55 0.19 1.69
C MET A 119 -9.44 -0.76 1.22
N ILE A 120 -8.17 -0.47 1.53
CA ILE A 120 -7.03 -1.37 1.28
C ILE A 120 -7.21 -2.67 2.09
N ALA A 121 -7.62 -2.57 3.35
CA ALA A 121 -7.91 -3.73 4.20
C ALA A 121 -9.07 -4.57 3.64
N ALA A 122 -10.13 -3.93 3.12
CA ALA A 122 -11.24 -4.65 2.48
C ALA A 122 -10.78 -5.41 1.23
N VAL A 123 -9.93 -4.80 0.40
CA VAL A 123 -9.30 -5.48 -0.75
C VAL A 123 -8.44 -6.66 -0.28
N ALA A 124 -7.61 -6.45 0.75
CA ALA A 124 -6.75 -7.48 1.31
C ALA A 124 -7.54 -8.70 1.79
N ILE A 125 -8.61 -8.49 2.55
CA ILE A 125 -9.48 -9.55 3.07
C ILE A 125 -10.18 -10.29 1.92
N THR A 126 -10.80 -9.54 1.00
CA THR A 126 -11.56 -10.15 -0.11
C THR A 126 -10.69 -11.03 -1.01
N HIS A 127 -9.45 -10.62 -1.25
CA HIS A 127 -8.54 -11.34 -2.14
C HIS A 127 -7.52 -12.24 -1.42
N GLY A 128 -7.57 -12.31 -0.08
CA GLY A 128 -6.64 -13.13 0.71
C GLY A 128 -5.17 -12.69 0.61
N MET A 129 -4.92 -11.39 0.42
CA MET A 129 -3.57 -10.84 0.21
C MET A 129 -3.01 -10.21 1.48
N PRO A 130 -1.86 -10.66 2.02
CA PRO A 130 -1.18 -9.95 3.08
C PRO A 130 -0.78 -8.53 2.66
N ILE A 131 -0.89 -7.59 3.60
CA ILE A 131 -0.56 -6.17 3.39
C ILE A 131 0.90 -5.92 3.72
N VAL A 132 1.61 -5.23 2.84
CA VAL A 132 2.97 -4.72 3.06
C VAL A 132 2.89 -3.23 3.38
N THR A 133 3.24 -2.84 4.60
CA THR A 133 3.05 -1.48 5.12
C THR A 133 4.11 -1.08 6.14
N GLY A 134 4.38 0.21 6.28
CA GLY A 134 5.05 0.82 7.42
C GLY A 134 4.06 1.35 8.47
N ASN A 135 2.78 1.49 8.11
CA ASN A 135 1.70 1.96 9.00
C ASN A 135 1.04 0.80 9.77
N VAL A 136 1.85 -0.01 10.44
CA VAL A 136 1.42 -1.22 11.15
C VAL A 136 0.27 -0.95 12.15
N ARG A 137 0.36 0.19 12.86
CA ARG A 137 -0.58 0.52 13.94
C ARG A 137 -2.04 0.54 13.47
N ASP A 138 -2.32 1.15 12.35
CA ASP A 138 -3.68 1.30 11.84
C ASP A 138 -4.24 -0.05 11.35
N TYR A 139 -3.42 -0.88 10.72
CA TYR A 139 -3.81 -2.23 10.32
C TYR A 139 -3.98 -3.19 11.50
N LEU A 140 -3.18 -3.08 12.55
CA LEU A 140 -3.42 -3.85 13.79
C LEU A 140 -4.74 -3.47 14.46
N LYS A 141 -5.13 -2.18 14.40
CA LYS A 141 -6.43 -1.74 14.88
C LYS A 141 -7.59 -2.35 14.06
N ILE A 142 -7.46 -2.37 12.73
CA ILE A 142 -8.43 -3.02 11.85
C ILE A 142 -8.51 -4.52 12.15
N HIS A 143 -7.36 -5.19 12.30
CA HIS A 143 -7.26 -6.62 12.55
C HIS A 143 -8.01 -7.10 13.80
N GLN A 144 -8.16 -6.24 14.81
CA GLN A 144 -8.93 -6.57 16.04
C GLN A 144 -10.41 -6.86 15.74
N PHE A 145 -10.98 -6.27 14.70
CA PHE A 145 -12.39 -6.39 14.34
C PHE A 145 -12.60 -7.17 13.04
N PHE A 146 -11.65 -7.08 12.13
CA PHE A 146 -11.66 -7.72 10.81
C PHE A 146 -10.32 -8.42 10.60
N PRO A 147 -10.24 -9.76 10.77
CA PRO A 147 -9.00 -10.51 10.60
C PRO A 147 -8.36 -10.26 9.23
N LEU A 148 -7.13 -9.76 9.23
CA LEU A 148 -6.36 -9.51 8.00
C LEU A 148 -5.57 -10.76 7.62
N PRO A 149 -5.38 -11.03 6.32
CA PRO A 149 -4.62 -12.20 5.82
C PRO A 149 -3.14 -12.19 6.22
N GLY A 150 -2.62 -11.03 6.61
CA GLY A 150 -1.26 -10.83 7.10
C GLY A 150 -0.89 -9.35 7.06
N VAL A 151 0.05 -8.94 7.92
CA VAL A 151 0.62 -7.58 7.92
C VAL A 151 2.13 -7.69 8.06
N TYR A 152 2.86 -7.28 7.05
CA TYR A 152 4.32 -7.34 6.96
C TYR A 152 4.92 -5.94 6.87
N GLN A 153 5.95 -5.68 7.69
CA GLN A 153 6.72 -4.44 7.65
C GLN A 153 8.13 -4.72 7.08
N PRO A 154 8.41 -4.29 5.83
CA PRO A 154 9.66 -4.63 5.18
C PRO A 154 10.89 -4.01 5.83
N MET A 155 10.80 -2.75 6.35
CA MET A 155 11.92 -2.07 7.00
C MET A 155 12.39 -2.77 8.29
N GLU A 156 11.51 -3.51 8.96
CA GLU A 156 11.83 -4.32 10.14
C GLU A 156 11.98 -5.82 9.80
N SER A 157 11.69 -6.19 8.55
CA SER A 157 11.64 -7.59 8.08
C SER A 157 10.76 -8.46 8.99
N GLN A 158 9.60 -7.92 9.42
CA GLN A 158 8.77 -8.52 10.46
C GLN A 158 7.31 -8.68 10.03
N TRP A 159 6.74 -9.84 10.35
CA TRP A 159 5.31 -10.08 10.35
C TRP A 159 4.70 -9.61 11.68
N HIS A 160 3.78 -8.65 11.63
CA HIS A 160 2.98 -8.21 12.79
C HIS A 160 1.65 -8.98 12.89
N VAL A 161 1.12 -9.40 11.76
CA VAL A 161 0.07 -10.42 11.65
C VAL A 161 0.63 -11.50 10.73
N PRO A 162 0.82 -12.74 11.24
CA PRO A 162 1.35 -13.84 10.43
C PRO A 162 0.40 -14.14 9.25
N ALA A 163 0.96 -14.43 8.09
CA ALA A 163 0.18 -14.94 6.98
C ALA A 163 -0.20 -16.42 7.22
N GLU A 164 -1.38 -16.83 6.70
CA GLU A 164 -1.84 -18.23 6.83
C GLU A 164 -0.99 -19.24 6.05
N THR A 165 -0.30 -18.77 5.02
CA THR A 165 0.60 -19.58 4.20
C THR A 165 2.05 -19.15 4.43
N ASP A 166 2.98 -20.09 4.29
CA ASP A 166 4.41 -19.79 4.38
C ASP A 166 4.83 -18.85 3.23
N PHE A 167 5.15 -17.62 3.60
CA PHE A 167 5.73 -16.64 2.70
C PHE A 167 7.24 -16.61 2.92
N PHE A 168 8.01 -16.94 1.91
CA PHE A 168 9.42 -16.61 1.89
C PHE A 168 9.57 -15.18 1.38
N LEU A 169 9.91 -14.25 2.28
CA LEU A 169 10.27 -12.89 1.94
C LEU A 169 11.74 -12.66 2.30
N PRO A 170 12.53 -12.07 1.38
CA PRO A 170 13.91 -11.73 1.68
C PRO A 170 13.94 -10.69 2.81
N ARG A 171 14.98 -10.70 3.62
CA ARG A 171 15.21 -9.64 4.60
C ARG A 171 15.77 -8.41 3.88
N LEU A 172 15.39 -7.22 4.34
CA LEU A 172 15.81 -5.97 3.70
C LEU A 172 17.34 -5.79 3.76
N ASP A 173 17.95 -6.20 4.88
CA ASP A 173 19.40 -6.10 5.12
C ASP A 173 20.24 -7.15 4.35
N GLU A 174 19.59 -8.18 3.81
CA GLU A 174 20.25 -9.22 3.00
C GLU A 174 20.22 -8.90 1.49
N VAL A 175 19.54 -7.83 1.10
CA VAL A 175 19.40 -7.44 -0.29
C VAL A 175 20.45 -6.39 -0.63
N GLU A 176 21.45 -6.77 -1.43
CA GLU A 176 22.40 -5.80 -2.00
C GLU A 176 21.66 -4.77 -2.86
N ASP A 177 22.06 -3.50 -2.73
CA ASP A 177 21.50 -2.43 -3.56
C ASP A 177 21.82 -2.69 -5.05
N CYS A 178 20.84 -3.20 -5.79
CA CYS A 178 20.95 -3.35 -7.22
C CYS A 178 20.88 -1.97 -7.88
N HIS A 179 21.87 -1.66 -8.71
CA HIS A 179 21.91 -0.41 -9.48
C HIS A 179 20.93 -0.41 -10.68
N ASP A 180 20.28 -1.55 -10.99
CA ASP A 180 19.32 -1.71 -12.08
C ASP A 180 17.92 -1.21 -11.67
N ASN A 181 17.77 0.10 -11.77
CA ASN A 181 16.56 0.80 -11.32
C ASN A 181 15.49 1.00 -12.41
N GLU A 182 15.64 0.39 -13.60
CA GLU A 182 14.74 0.66 -14.74
C GLU A 182 13.33 0.08 -14.59
N LEU A 183 13.15 -0.97 -13.78
CA LEU A 183 11.85 -1.67 -13.63
C LEU A 183 10.88 -0.97 -12.66
N LEU A 184 11.37 -0.11 -11.76
CA LEU A 184 10.53 0.62 -10.82
C LEU A 184 10.62 2.12 -11.08
N PRO A 185 9.50 2.81 -11.39
CA PRO A 185 9.49 4.24 -11.68
C PRO A 185 9.93 5.07 -10.45
N THR A 186 10.68 6.16 -10.73
CA THR A 186 11.14 7.13 -9.73
C THR A 186 10.59 8.52 -10.02
N LEU A 187 10.39 9.33 -8.98
CA LEU A 187 10.00 10.74 -9.03
C LEU A 187 11.15 11.64 -9.49
#